data_404d574e6e0de28b93a48d7ecce5dfb3
#
_entry.id   404d574e6e0de28b93a48d7ecce5dfb3
#
_cell.length_a   1.000
_cell.length_b   1.000
_cell.length_c   1.000
_cell.angle_alpha   90.00
_cell.angle_beta   90.00
_cell.angle_gamma   90.00
#
_symmetry.space_group_name_H-M   'P 1'
#
loop_
_entity.id
_entity.type
_entity.pdbx_description
1 polymer ?
#
loop_
_entity_poly.entity_id
_entity_poly.type
_entity_poly.pdbx_seq_one_letter_code
_entity_poly.pdbx_strand_id
1 'polypeptide(L)' 'MKHNDKQEKLAKAFKALLKEERFGSQAEIVTALQEMGFENINQSKVSRMLSRFGAVRTRNAKMEMVYCLPVELGVPT' A
#
# COMPACT_ATOMS: atom_id res chain seq x y z
N MET A 1 -9.92 -11.99 -19.73
CA MET A 1 -9.68 -11.70 -19.53
C MET A 1 -9.21 -10.96 -18.84
N LYS A 2 -9.04 -10.33 -18.54
CA LYS A 2 -8.51 -9.70 -17.95
C LYS A 2 -8.96 -8.58 -17.54
N HIS A 3 -9.83 -8.26 -17.41
CA HIS A 3 -10.36 -7.10 -17.14
C HIS A 3 -9.96 -6.58 -15.86
N ASN A 4 -9.41 -7.10 -14.98
CA ASN A 4 -9.00 -6.53 -13.74
C ASN A 4 -7.54 -6.20 -13.71
N ASP A 5 -6.93 -6.05 -14.85
CA ASP A 5 -5.52 -5.76 -14.90
C ASP A 5 -5.15 -4.52 -14.13
N LYS A 6 -5.93 -3.45 -14.25
CA LYS A 6 -5.59 -2.23 -13.55
C LYS A 6 -5.64 -2.41 -12.06
N GLN A 7 -6.63 -3.14 -11.58
CA GLN A 7 -6.76 -3.34 -10.15
C GLN A 7 -5.65 -4.23 -9.64
N GLU A 8 -5.26 -5.21 -10.41
CA GLU A 8 -4.17 -6.06 -9.99
C GLU A 8 -2.87 -5.31 -9.94
N LYS A 9 -2.64 -4.45 -10.93
CA LYS A 9 -1.42 -3.67 -10.94
C LYS A 9 -1.39 -2.71 -9.76
N LEU A 10 -2.53 -2.10 -9.49
CA LEU A 10 -2.60 -1.19 -8.37
C LEU A 10 -2.35 -1.92 -7.07
N ALA A 11 -2.93 -3.09 -6.90
CA ALA A 11 -2.73 -3.85 -5.68
C ALA A 11 -1.26 -4.23 -5.50
N LYS A 12 -0.62 -4.65 -6.57
CA LYS A 12 0.78 -5.01 -6.49
C LYS A 12 1.64 -3.81 -6.15
N ALA A 13 1.36 -2.68 -6.78
CA ALA A 13 2.12 -1.46 -6.51
C ALA A 13 1.92 -1.04 -5.07
N PHE A 14 0.69 -1.11 -4.60
CA PHE A 14 0.37 -0.72 -3.24
C PHE A 14 1.12 -1.58 -2.24
N LYS A 15 1.11 -2.89 -2.45
CA LYS A 15 1.81 -3.79 -1.55
C LYS A 15 3.32 -3.53 -1.58
N ALA A 16 3.85 -3.27 -2.76
CA ALA A 16 5.27 -3.00 -2.87
C ALA A 16 5.65 -1.75 -2.10
N LEU A 17 4.81 -0.71 -2.18
CA LEU A 17 5.09 0.50 -1.43
C LEU A 17 5.09 0.24 0.07
N LEU A 18 4.12 -0.53 0.54
CA LEU A 18 4.06 -0.78 1.97
C LEU A 18 5.23 -1.62 2.45
N LYS A 19 5.76 -2.46 1.59
CA LYS A 19 6.91 -3.25 1.99
C LYS A 19 8.16 -2.41 2.20
N GLU A 20 8.20 -1.23 1.62
CA GLU A 20 9.34 -0.36 1.80
C GLU A 20 9.38 0.26 3.18
N GLU A 21 8.25 0.24 3.89
CA GLU A 21 8.19 0.73 5.27
C GLU A 21 8.71 2.16 5.40
N ARG A 22 8.29 3.01 4.50
CA ARG A 22 8.69 4.41 4.58
C ARG A 22 7.55 5.39 4.38
N PHE A 23 6.32 4.91 4.26
CA PHE A 23 5.19 5.80 4.06
C PHE A 23 4.40 5.93 5.35
N GLY A 24 4.49 7.08 5.96
CA GLY A 24 3.84 7.30 7.23
C GLY A 24 2.48 7.95 7.14
N SER A 25 2.04 8.32 5.95
CA SER A 25 0.73 8.94 5.81
C SER A 25 0.09 8.48 4.53
N GLN A 26 -1.23 8.57 4.49
CA GLN A 26 -1.97 8.19 3.31
C GLN A 26 -1.65 9.10 2.15
N ALA A 27 -1.43 10.37 2.43
CA ALA A 27 -1.11 11.33 1.38
C ALA A 27 0.18 10.95 0.66
N GLU A 28 1.17 10.46 1.40
CA GLU A 28 2.41 10.05 0.77
C GLU A 28 2.19 8.84 -0.14
N ILE A 29 1.32 7.94 0.27
CA ILE A 29 1.03 6.78 -0.55
C ILE A 29 0.30 7.21 -1.82
N VAL A 30 -0.63 8.15 -1.69
CA VAL A 30 -1.34 8.68 -2.86
C VAL A 30 -0.34 9.25 -3.86
N THR A 31 0.56 10.09 -3.37
CA THR A 31 1.55 10.71 -4.24
C THR A 31 2.42 9.67 -4.93
N ALA A 32 2.87 8.68 -4.18
CA ALA A 32 3.72 7.65 -4.76
C ALA A 32 2.99 6.87 -5.84
N LEU A 33 1.72 6.55 -5.61
CA LEU A 33 0.96 5.82 -6.62
C LEU A 33 0.72 6.67 -7.86
N GLN A 34 0.47 7.96 -7.65
CA GLN A 34 0.29 8.84 -8.80
C GLN A 34 1.55 8.91 -9.63
N GLU A 35 2.69 8.92 -8.98
CA GLU A 35 3.95 8.96 -9.71
C GLU A 35 4.19 7.67 -10.47
N MET A 36 3.59 6.59 -10.05
CA MET A 36 3.71 5.33 -10.75
C MET A 36 2.73 5.23 -11.92
N GLY A 37 1.88 6.23 -12.10
CA GLY A 37 0.98 6.25 -13.23
C GLY A 37 -0.48 5.99 -12.89
N PHE A 38 -0.81 5.84 -11.62
CA PHE A 38 -2.20 5.59 -11.24
C PHE A 38 -2.89 6.91 -11.00
N GLU A 39 -3.64 7.35 -11.99
CA GLU A 39 -4.21 8.69 -11.93
C GLU A 39 -5.48 8.80 -11.12
N ASN A 40 -6.21 7.74 -10.99
CA ASN A 40 -7.48 7.80 -10.29
C ASN A 40 -7.36 7.44 -8.84
N ILE A 41 -6.23 7.72 -8.25
CA ILE A 41 -6.00 7.38 -6.86
C ILE A 41 -6.25 8.61 -6.01
N ASN A 42 -6.80 8.42 -4.84
CA ASN A 42 -6.97 9.52 -3.90
C ASN A 42 -6.91 8.95 -2.50
N GLN A 43 -7.01 9.82 -1.52
CA GLN A 43 -6.84 9.41 -0.14
C GLN A 43 -7.91 8.44 0.32
N SER A 44 -9.15 8.63 -0.12
CA SER A 44 -10.22 7.72 0.23
C SER A 44 -9.94 6.33 -0.29
N LYS A 45 -9.44 6.25 -1.51
CA LYS A 45 -9.15 4.97 -2.09
C LYS A 45 -8.01 4.29 -1.36
N VAL A 46 -6.99 5.04 -1.02
CA VAL A 46 -5.88 4.49 -0.26
C VAL A 46 -6.35 4.01 1.10
N SER A 47 -7.21 4.77 1.74
CA SER A 47 -7.75 4.37 3.03
C SER A 47 -8.48 3.05 2.94
N ARG A 48 -9.28 2.87 1.90
CA ARG A 48 -9.97 1.62 1.72
C ARG A 48 -9.02 0.48 1.47
N MET A 49 -7.98 0.73 0.71
CA MET A 49 -7.02 -0.32 0.40
C MET A 49 -6.24 -0.71 1.65
N LEU A 50 -5.91 0.24 2.49
CA LEU A 50 -5.23 -0.09 3.74
C LEU A 50 -6.08 -1.01 4.59
N SER A 51 -7.37 -0.70 4.66
CA SER A 51 -8.29 -1.53 5.40
C SER A 51 -8.43 -2.90 4.77
N ARG A 52 -8.56 -2.92 3.48
CA ARG A 52 -8.80 -4.15 2.76
C ARG A 52 -7.64 -5.12 2.88
N PHE A 53 -6.42 -4.62 2.83
CA PHE A 53 -5.26 -5.47 2.94
C PHE A 53 -4.81 -5.69 4.38
N GLY A 54 -5.51 -5.09 5.32
CA GLY A 54 -5.16 -5.27 6.71
C GLY A 54 -3.86 -4.59 7.09
N ALA A 55 -3.53 -3.50 6.41
CA ALA A 55 -2.29 -2.81 6.70
C ALA A 55 -2.28 -2.28 8.13
N VAL A 56 -1.12 -2.27 8.73
CA VAL A 56 -0.98 -1.79 10.09
C VAL A 56 0.10 -0.73 10.12
N ARG A 57 0.15 0.02 11.20
CA ARG A 57 1.20 0.99 11.38
C ARG A 57 2.19 0.45 12.38
N THR A 58 3.45 0.55 12.03
CA THR A 58 4.49 0.05 12.90
C THR A 58 5.72 0.93 12.73
N ARG A 59 6.71 0.74 13.58
CA ARG A 59 7.93 1.54 13.46
C ARG A 59 8.91 0.84 12.56
N ASN A 60 9.54 1.61 11.70
CA ASN A 60 10.57 1.04 10.86
C ASN A 60 11.92 1.14 11.56
N ALA A 61 12.98 0.82 10.84
CA ALA A 61 14.32 0.83 11.41
C ALA A 61 14.74 2.19 11.91
N LYS A 62 14.13 3.25 11.37
CA LYS A 62 14.44 4.61 11.80
C LYS A 62 13.53 5.08 12.91
N MET A 63 12.73 4.20 13.44
CA MET A 63 11.78 4.53 14.52
C MET A 63 10.66 5.43 14.05
N GLU A 64 10.36 5.44 12.77
CA GLU A 64 9.28 6.23 12.22
C GLU A 64 8.06 5.35 12.06
N MET A 65 6.90 5.92 12.36
CA MET A 65 5.65 5.18 12.18
C MET A 65 5.29 5.14 10.72
N VAL A 66 5.18 3.96 10.18
CA VAL A 66 4.88 3.79 8.78
C VAL A 66 3.84 2.70 8.61
N TYR A 67 3.18 2.70 7.47
CA TYR A 67 2.23 1.63 7.15
C TYR A 67 2.99 0.44 6.61
N CYS A 68 2.58 -0.75 6.99
CA CYS A 68 3.15 -1.95 6.40
C CYS A 68 2.11 -3.06 6.41
N LEU A 69 2.40 -4.10 5.65
CA LEU A 69 1.51 -5.26 5.59
C LEU A 69 1.90 -6.25 6.67
N PRO A 70 0.90 -6.78 7.29
CA PRO A 70 1.17 -7.70 8.39
C PRO A 70 1.64 -9.05 7.96
N VAL A 71 1.42 -9.39 6.95
CA VAL A 71 1.79 -10.55 6.54
C VAL A 71 2.59 -11.30 6.35
N GLU A 72 3.01 -11.07 5.81
CA GLU A 72 3.88 -11.71 5.53
C GLU A 72 4.11 -12.71 6.41
N LEU A 73 3.82 -12.65 7.33
CA LEU A 73 4.02 -13.43 8.22
C LEU A 73 3.69 -14.67 7.89
N GLY A 74 3.52 -14.99 7.38
CA GLY A 74 3.18 -16.01 7.19
C GLY A 74 2.65 -16.86 6.83
N VAL A 75 2.42 -17.21 6.48
CA VAL A 75 1.80 -17.93 6.13
C VAL A 75 1.88 -19.02 5.70
N PRO A 76 1.91 -19.65 5.84
CA PRO A 76 1.95 -20.63 5.51
C PRO A 76 1.29 -21.27 4.87
N THR A 77 0.96 -21.48 4.69
CA THR A 77 0.30 -22.13 4.18
C THR A 77 -0.02 -22.56 4.04
#